data_683d554489936ac0773e5c59e0f973d7
#
_entry.id   683d554489936ac0773e5c59e0f973d7
#
_cell.length_a   1.000
_cell.length_b   1.000
_cell.length_c   1.000
_cell.angle_alpha   90.00
_cell.angle_beta   90.00
_cell.angle_gamma   90.00
#
_symmetry.space_group_name_H-M   'P 1'
#
loop_
_entity.id
_entity.type
_entity.pdbx_description
1 polymer ?
#
loop_
_entity_poly.entity_id
_entity_poly.type
_entity_poly.pdbx_seq_one_letter_code
_entity_poly.pdbx_strand_id
1 'polypeptide(L)'
;MNSVWWQRMLLLLFTIHYSLFTVSQESQTAYNFLRLPVSAHVAALGGDNITLVEDDATLIFHNPALINDVSDRTISLNMMTYMEGTVTASAAFLRAAGERGTWGVAAQYMDYGKMRETTADNIVLGDFSARDIALAGTYAYALSERIAGGVTARIVSSHMAGYSSLAVGVDLGLNYYVEDSELSISAVAKNLGGQVKAYADDFERMPFDLQLGISKRLLNSPIRLTATLTRLTDWSQGFGKHLAIGADVSLSQSFYVAAGYNFRRASEMKISDGDGSSAHGAGLSLGAGLQLQRLKLHVAYGKYHVSSSSILVNLAYSL
;
A
#
# COMPACT_ATOMS: atom_id res chain seq x y z
N MET A 1 -43.35 -17.20 6.72
CA MET A 1 -42.96 -16.78 5.36
C MET A 1 -41.52 -16.21 5.28
N ASN A 2 -40.55 -16.60 6.12
CA ASN A 2 -39.22 -15.98 6.22
C ASN A 2 -38.04 -16.92 6.18
N SER A 3 -38.22 -18.25 6.10
CA SER A 3 -37.07 -19.17 6.10
C SER A 3 -36.42 -19.37 4.69
N VAL A 4 -37.21 -19.26 3.64
CA VAL A 4 -36.75 -19.49 2.25
C VAL A 4 -35.85 -18.32 1.75
N TRP A 5 -36.10 -17.11 2.23
CA TRP A 5 -35.29 -15.93 1.88
C TRP A 5 -33.89 -16.00 2.50
N TRP A 6 -33.75 -16.41 3.75
CA TRP A 6 -32.48 -16.60 4.42
C TRP A 6 -31.67 -17.75 3.80
N GLN A 7 -32.30 -18.81 3.40
CA GLN A 7 -31.65 -19.92 2.71
C GLN A 7 -31.12 -19.50 1.31
N ARG A 8 -31.89 -18.69 0.57
CA ARG A 8 -31.44 -18.15 -0.74
C ARG A 8 -30.31 -17.12 -0.58
N MET A 9 -30.33 -16.30 0.46
CA MET A 9 -29.27 -15.36 0.75
C MET A 9 -27.98 -16.05 1.21
N LEU A 10 -28.10 -17.11 2.03
CA LEU A 10 -26.97 -17.97 2.40
C LEU A 10 -26.41 -18.75 1.20
N LEU A 11 -27.25 -19.25 0.31
CA LEU A 11 -26.83 -19.90 -0.94
C LEU A 11 -26.13 -18.92 -1.89
N LEU A 12 -26.62 -17.68 -2.01
CA LEU A 12 -25.97 -16.63 -2.79
C LEU A 12 -24.61 -16.21 -2.17
N LEU A 13 -24.53 -16.07 -0.86
CA LEU A 13 -23.26 -15.84 -0.17
C LEU A 13 -22.30 -17.02 -0.32
N PHE A 14 -22.80 -18.26 -0.31
CA PHE A 14 -21.99 -19.47 -0.51
C PHE A 14 -21.52 -19.62 -1.97
N THR A 15 -22.35 -19.27 -2.96
CA THR A 15 -21.96 -19.30 -4.38
C THR A 15 -20.97 -18.18 -4.72
N ILE A 16 -21.10 -17.00 -4.11
CA ILE A 16 -20.11 -15.93 -4.22
C ILE A 16 -18.79 -16.37 -3.56
N HIS A 17 -18.86 -17.08 -2.44
CA HIS A 17 -17.66 -17.62 -1.76
C HIS A 17 -16.92 -18.68 -2.60
N TYR A 18 -17.64 -19.58 -3.28
CA TYR A 18 -17.02 -20.63 -4.11
C TYR A 18 -16.40 -20.11 -5.42
N SER A 19 -16.91 -19.03 -5.98
CA SER A 19 -16.35 -18.42 -7.20
C SER A 19 -15.05 -17.63 -6.94
N LEU A 20 -14.71 -17.34 -5.66
CA LEU A 20 -13.48 -16.66 -5.26
C LEU A 20 -12.29 -17.59 -4.99
N PHE A 21 -12.55 -18.92 -4.93
CA PHE A 21 -11.50 -19.94 -4.74
C PHE A 21 -11.03 -20.58 -6.06
N THR A 22 -10.76 -19.78 -7.07
CA THR A 22 -9.92 -20.29 -8.15
C THR A 22 -8.47 -20.24 -7.67
N VAL A 23 -7.85 -21.42 -7.56
CA VAL A 23 -6.42 -21.59 -7.30
C VAL A 23 -5.67 -20.80 -8.38
N SER A 24 -5.23 -19.60 -8.05
CA SER A 24 -4.36 -18.82 -8.89
C SER A 24 -2.94 -19.29 -8.63
N GLN A 25 -2.29 -19.89 -9.62
CA GLN A 25 -0.85 -19.77 -9.79
C GLN A 25 -0.48 -18.30 -9.56
N GLU A 26 0.74 -17.99 -9.09
CA GLU A 26 1.22 -16.60 -8.91
C GLU A 26 0.69 -15.76 -10.05
N SER A 27 -0.37 -15.01 -9.76
CA SER A 27 -1.10 -14.34 -10.82
C SER A 27 -0.20 -13.23 -11.31
N GLN A 28 0.20 -13.33 -12.55
CA GLN A 28 0.80 -12.22 -13.27
C GLN A 28 -0.20 -11.07 -13.24
N THR A 29 0.02 -10.14 -12.32
CA THR A 29 -0.80 -8.93 -12.21
C THR A 29 -0.03 -7.79 -12.85
N ALA A 30 -0.72 -6.97 -13.63
CA ALA A 30 -0.20 -5.69 -14.10
C ALA A 30 -0.13 -4.68 -12.93
N TYR A 31 0.55 -3.57 -13.16
CA TYR A 31 0.58 -2.40 -12.25
C TYR A 31 1.07 -2.70 -10.82
N ASN A 32 2.04 -3.59 -10.68
CA ASN A 32 2.56 -3.99 -9.37
C ASN A 32 3.23 -2.83 -8.58
N PHE A 33 3.53 -1.71 -9.20
CA PHE A 33 3.99 -0.49 -8.54
C PHE A 33 2.97 0.04 -7.51
N LEU A 34 1.67 -0.26 -7.68
CA LEU A 34 0.61 0.07 -6.72
C LEU A 34 0.73 -0.68 -5.37
N ARG A 35 1.57 -1.72 -5.30
CA ARG A 35 1.88 -2.47 -4.06
C ARG A 35 3.04 -1.87 -3.28
N LEU A 36 3.82 -0.98 -3.89
CA LEU A 36 4.94 -0.34 -3.21
C LEU A 36 4.43 0.67 -2.18
N PRO A 37 5.03 0.73 -0.99
CA PRO A 37 4.64 1.72 0.00
C PRO A 37 5.01 3.13 -0.48
N VAL A 38 4.13 4.08 -0.22
CA VAL A 38 4.37 5.51 -0.48
C VAL A 38 4.71 6.22 0.83
N SER A 39 4.05 5.87 1.93
CA SER A 39 4.39 6.41 3.24
C SER A 39 5.68 5.79 3.77
N ALA A 40 6.64 6.63 4.15
CA ALA A 40 7.87 6.19 4.80
C ALA A 40 7.59 5.60 6.20
N HIS A 41 6.60 6.12 6.93
CA HIS A 41 6.22 5.53 8.21
C HIS A 41 5.64 4.12 8.02
N VAL A 42 4.72 3.94 7.08
CA VAL A 42 4.21 2.60 6.71
C VAL A 42 5.34 1.69 6.24
N ALA A 43 6.26 2.20 5.42
CA ALA A 43 7.43 1.44 4.95
C ALA A 43 8.28 0.95 6.11
N ALA A 44 8.55 1.81 7.10
CA ALA A 44 9.30 1.47 8.31
C ALA A 44 8.62 0.38 9.14
N LEU A 45 7.27 0.33 9.16
CA LEU A 45 6.46 -0.67 9.87
C LEU A 45 6.24 -1.97 9.08
N GLY A 46 7.06 -2.26 8.07
CA GLY A 46 6.99 -3.48 7.27
C GLY A 46 6.40 -3.29 5.87
N GLY A 47 5.88 -2.10 5.54
CA GLY A 47 5.44 -1.72 4.18
C GLY A 47 3.94 -1.84 3.90
N ASP A 48 3.17 -2.48 4.76
CA ASP A 48 1.76 -2.79 4.52
C ASP A 48 0.81 -2.31 5.64
N ASN A 49 1.21 -1.35 6.48
CA ASN A 49 0.35 -0.84 7.55
C ASN A 49 -0.83 -0.03 7.00
N ILE A 50 -2.03 -0.26 7.57
CA ILE A 50 -3.29 0.39 7.20
C ILE A 50 -4.03 1.01 8.41
N THR A 51 -3.36 1.09 9.58
CA THR A 51 -4.00 1.42 10.87
C THR A 51 -3.46 2.68 11.52
N LEU A 52 -2.49 3.37 10.89
CA LEU A 52 -1.90 4.58 11.43
C LEU A 52 -2.92 5.72 11.42
N VAL A 53 -3.39 6.13 12.61
CA VAL A 53 -4.22 7.32 12.79
C VAL A 53 -3.28 8.45 13.19
N GLU A 54 -2.89 9.28 12.23
CA GLU A 54 -1.93 10.38 12.40
C GLU A 54 -2.06 11.42 11.29
N ASP A 55 -1.49 12.61 11.51
CA ASP A 55 -1.50 13.69 10.54
C ASP A 55 -0.43 13.47 9.44
N ASP A 56 -0.64 12.44 8.61
CA ASP A 56 0.22 12.08 7.47
C ASP A 56 -0.60 11.96 6.18
N ALA A 57 -0.41 12.89 5.26
CA ALA A 57 -1.12 12.90 3.97
C ALA A 57 -0.80 11.69 3.08
N THR A 58 0.30 10.99 3.33
CA THR A 58 0.69 9.80 2.54
C THR A 58 -0.19 8.59 2.81
N LEU A 59 -0.97 8.61 3.91
CA LEU A 59 -1.92 7.54 4.24
C LEU A 59 -3.05 7.38 3.21
N ILE A 60 -3.30 8.41 2.36
CA ILE A 60 -4.22 8.34 1.21
C ILE A 60 -3.91 7.18 0.26
N PHE A 61 -2.65 6.75 0.17
CA PHE A 61 -2.21 5.62 -0.67
C PHE A 61 -2.39 4.26 0.01
N HIS A 62 -2.66 4.23 1.32
CA HIS A 62 -2.71 3.01 2.12
C HIS A 62 -4.11 2.64 2.57
N ASN A 63 -4.84 3.57 3.17
CA ASN A 63 -6.23 3.38 3.60
C ASN A 63 -7.00 4.69 3.47
N PRO A 64 -7.98 4.79 2.57
CA PRO A 64 -8.72 6.02 2.36
C PRO A 64 -9.46 6.52 3.60
N ALA A 65 -9.80 5.66 4.56
CA ALA A 65 -10.50 6.05 5.78
C ALA A 65 -9.62 6.90 6.73
N LEU A 66 -8.29 6.81 6.62
CA LEU A 66 -7.35 7.47 7.54
C LEU A 66 -7.12 8.96 7.23
N ILE A 67 -7.56 9.45 6.07
CA ILE A 67 -7.29 10.84 5.68
C ILE A 67 -8.12 11.88 6.46
N ASN A 68 -9.09 11.45 7.25
CA ASN A 68 -9.88 12.37 8.09
C ASN A 68 -9.08 13.04 9.20
N ASP A 69 -7.99 12.40 9.65
CA ASP A 69 -7.14 12.89 10.73
C ASP A 69 -6.00 13.78 10.22
N VAL A 70 -5.94 14.02 8.91
CA VAL A 70 -4.93 14.87 8.29
C VAL A 70 -5.34 16.34 8.32
N SER A 71 -4.40 17.21 8.67
CA SER A 71 -4.58 18.66 8.68
C SER A 71 -5.11 19.19 7.34
N ASP A 72 -6.02 20.19 7.42
CA ASP A 72 -6.58 20.82 6.21
C ASP A 72 -5.49 21.44 5.33
N ARG A 73 -5.71 21.37 4.02
CA ARG A 73 -4.80 21.92 2.98
C ARG A 73 -3.36 21.39 3.09
N THR A 74 -3.20 20.11 3.34
CA THR A 74 -1.88 19.48 3.38
C THR A 74 -1.47 18.99 1.99
N ILE A 75 -0.25 19.35 1.59
CA ILE A 75 0.43 18.85 0.38
C ILE A 75 1.53 17.89 0.83
N SER A 76 1.66 16.75 0.17
CA SER A 76 2.82 15.85 0.35
C SER A 76 3.51 15.56 -0.98
N LEU A 77 4.84 15.47 -0.93
CA LEU A 77 5.73 15.05 -2.00
C LEU A 77 6.55 13.87 -1.50
N ASN A 78 6.59 12.80 -2.28
CA ASN A 78 7.18 11.56 -1.84
C ASN A 78 8.06 10.97 -2.95
N MET A 79 9.15 10.35 -2.55
CA MET A 79 10.09 9.71 -3.46
C MET A 79 10.58 8.40 -2.85
N MET A 80 10.76 7.38 -3.70
CA MET A 80 11.36 6.10 -3.31
C MET A 80 12.33 5.64 -4.40
N THR A 81 13.53 5.23 -4.01
CA THR A 81 14.43 4.45 -4.88
C THR A 81 14.00 2.99 -4.84
N TYR A 82 13.95 2.31 -5.98
CA TYR A 82 13.46 0.92 -6.05
C TYR A 82 14.53 -0.04 -6.57
N MET A 83 14.61 -0.28 -7.87
CA MET A 83 15.70 -1.02 -8.51
C MET A 83 16.74 -0.03 -9.03
N GLU A 84 17.90 -0.53 -9.47
CA GLU A 84 18.89 0.30 -10.13
C GLU A 84 18.27 1.05 -11.34
N GLY A 85 18.40 2.39 -11.33
CA GLY A 85 17.80 3.25 -12.34
C GLY A 85 16.29 3.48 -12.25
N THR A 86 15.60 2.81 -11.32
CA THR A 86 14.15 2.96 -11.12
C THR A 86 13.85 3.90 -9.95
N VAL A 87 12.95 4.84 -10.18
CA VAL A 87 12.48 5.80 -9.18
C VAL A 87 10.97 5.85 -9.21
N THR A 88 10.34 5.87 -8.03
CA THR A 88 8.93 6.22 -7.89
C THR A 88 8.80 7.55 -7.17
N ALA A 89 7.92 8.38 -7.67
CA ALA A 89 7.54 9.67 -7.08
C ALA A 89 6.03 9.74 -6.91
N SER A 90 5.56 10.43 -5.89
CA SER A 90 4.14 10.66 -5.72
C SER A 90 3.87 12.00 -5.03
N ALA A 91 2.67 12.50 -5.24
CA ALA A 91 2.19 13.72 -4.61
C ALA A 91 0.73 13.52 -4.18
N ALA A 92 0.34 14.16 -3.09
CA ALA A 92 -1.05 14.22 -2.67
C ALA A 92 -1.39 15.62 -2.14
N PHE A 93 -2.66 15.99 -2.31
CA PHE A 93 -3.26 17.18 -1.70
C PHE A 93 -4.56 16.77 -1.03
N LEU A 94 -4.71 17.14 0.24
CA LEU A 94 -5.89 16.86 1.05
C LEU A 94 -6.54 18.14 1.54
N ARG A 95 -7.87 18.12 1.62
CA ARG A 95 -8.67 19.22 2.12
C ARG A 95 -9.89 18.72 2.88
N ALA A 96 -10.15 19.35 4.03
CA ALA A 96 -11.37 19.12 4.80
C ALA A 96 -12.62 19.53 4.00
N ALA A 97 -13.69 18.74 4.12
CA ALA A 97 -15.00 18.93 3.50
C ALA A 97 -16.08 18.92 4.59
N GLY A 98 -16.29 20.06 5.22
CA GLY A 98 -17.14 20.17 6.41
C GLY A 98 -16.47 19.60 7.66
N GLU A 99 -17.29 19.23 8.66
CA GLU A 99 -16.80 18.80 9.97
C GLU A 99 -16.40 17.32 10.03
N ARG A 100 -16.87 16.50 9.09
CA ARG A 100 -16.75 15.03 9.14
C ARG A 100 -16.13 14.42 7.89
N GLY A 101 -15.88 15.22 6.89
CA GLY A 101 -15.38 14.72 5.60
C GLY A 101 -14.03 15.29 5.24
N THR A 102 -13.26 14.53 4.48
CA THR A 102 -11.99 14.96 3.86
C THR A 102 -11.93 14.40 2.46
N TRP A 103 -11.57 15.24 1.50
CA TRP A 103 -11.27 14.77 0.15
C TRP A 103 -9.81 15.01 -0.18
N GLY A 104 -9.29 14.22 -1.10
CA GLY A 104 -7.94 14.38 -1.57
C GLY A 104 -7.76 13.93 -3.01
N VAL A 105 -6.73 14.45 -3.64
CA VAL A 105 -6.26 14.00 -4.94
C VAL A 105 -4.81 13.53 -4.81
N ALA A 106 -4.46 12.50 -5.54
CA ALA A 106 -3.14 11.92 -5.47
C ALA A 106 -2.66 11.51 -6.86
N ALA A 107 -1.36 11.60 -7.07
CA ALA A 107 -0.68 11.09 -8.25
C ALA A 107 0.51 10.23 -7.82
N GLN A 108 0.72 9.11 -8.53
CA GLN A 108 1.87 8.25 -8.36
C GLN A 108 2.49 7.98 -9.73
N TYR A 109 3.80 8.09 -9.81
CA TYR A 109 4.59 7.90 -11.01
C TYR A 109 5.71 6.92 -10.73
N MET A 110 5.95 6.00 -11.66
CA MET A 110 7.09 5.10 -11.64
C MET A 110 7.80 5.13 -12.98
N ASP A 111 9.10 5.40 -12.94
CA ASP A 111 10.00 5.32 -14.07
C ASP A 111 10.95 4.14 -13.87
N TYR A 112 10.90 3.20 -14.78
CA TYR A 112 11.74 1.99 -14.73
C TYR A 112 13.13 2.20 -15.35
N GLY A 113 13.42 3.43 -15.78
CA GLY A 113 14.68 3.75 -16.46
C GLY A 113 14.77 3.18 -17.87
N LYS A 114 16.01 3.06 -18.37
CA LYS A 114 16.29 2.46 -19.66
C LYS A 114 16.60 0.98 -19.51
N MET A 115 15.91 0.16 -20.28
CA MET A 115 16.11 -1.29 -20.34
C MET A 115 16.62 -1.67 -21.72
N ARG A 116 17.55 -2.64 -21.78
CA ARG A 116 18.09 -3.14 -23.05
C ARG A 116 17.11 -4.11 -23.70
N GLU A 117 16.81 -3.90 -24.95
CA GLU A 117 16.09 -4.85 -25.79
C GLU A 117 17.09 -5.82 -26.39
N THR A 118 16.91 -7.12 -26.13
CA THR A 118 17.80 -8.18 -26.64
C THR A 118 16.99 -9.28 -27.31
N THR A 119 17.56 -9.89 -28.33
CA THR A 119 17.03 -11.13 -28.92
C THR A 119 17.29 -12.32 -27.99
N ALA A 120 16.68 -13.49 -28.31
CA ALA A 120 16.94 -14.75 -27.62
C ALA A 120 18.44 -15.17 -27.68
N ASP A 121 19.18 -14.69 -28.68
CA ASP A 121 20.61 -14.93 -28.88
C ASP A 121 21.50 -13.87 -28.21
N ASN A 122 20.94 -13.06 -27.26
CA ASN A 122 21.61 -11.97 -26.57
C ASN A 122 22.16 -10.84 -27.47
N ILE A 123 21.63 -10.66 -28.69
CA ILE A 123 21.99 -9.53 -29.54
C ILE A 123 21.19 -8.30 -29.07
N VAL A 124 21.89 -7.21 -28.74
CA VAL A 124 21.25 -5.95 -28.31
C VAL A 124 20.64 -5.30 -29.59
N LEU A 125 19.32 -5.08 -29.55
CA LEU A 125 18.55 -4.39 -30.60
C LEU A 125 18.45 -2.90 -30.35
N GLY A 126 18.42 -2.47 -29.09
CA GLY A 126 18.26 -1.10 -28.67
C GLY A 126 17.96 -0.95 -27.19
N ASP A 127 17.47 0.22 -26.82
CA ASP A 127 16.97 0.50 -25.47
C ASP A 127 15.47 0.84 -25.57
N PHE A 128 14.71 0.40 -24.58
CA PHE A 128 13.33 0.84 -24.38
C PHE A 128 13.13 1.37 -22.94
N SER A 129 12.05 2.09 -22.72
CA SER A 129 11.66 2.59 -21.41
C SER A 129 10.26 2.10 -21.04
N ALA A 130 10.02 1.95 -19.74
CA ALA A 130 8.69 1.71 -19.19
C ALA A 130 8.38 2.74 -18.12
N ARG A 131 7.11 3.10 -18.00
CA ARG A 131 6.61 4.05 -17.01
C ARG A 131 5.15 3.78 -16.69
N ASP A 132 4.80 3.95 -15.41
CA ASP A 132 3.45 3.85 -14.91
C ASP A 132 3.03 5.16 -14.25
N ILE A 133 1.77 5.54 -14.45
CA ILE A 133 1.15 6.73 -13.86
C ILE A 133 -0.20 6.30 -13.29
N ALA A 134 -0.46 6.63 -12.02
CA ALA A 134 -1.77 6.52 -11.41
C ALA A 134 -2.25 7.87 -10.92
N LEU A 135 -3.48 8.23 -11.23
CA LEU A 135 -4.19 9.40 -10.70
C LEU A 135 -5.36 8.92 -9.88
N ALA A 136 -5.56 9.49 -8.69
CA ALA A 136 -6.59 9.06 -7.77
C ALA A 136 -7.33 10.25 -7.14
N GLY A 137 -8.63 10.07 -6.92
CA GLY A 137 -9.46 10.93 -6.09
C GLY A 137 -10.00 10.12 -4.92
N THR A 138 -9.89 10.66 -3.71
CA THR A 138 -10.28 10.00 -2.46
C THR A 138 -11.28 10.86 -1.70
N TYR A 139 -12.25 10.21 -1.07
CA TYR A 139 -13.15 10.83 -0.11
C TYR A 139 -13.26 9.94 1.13
N ALA A 140 -13.09 10.53 2.30
CA ALA A 140 -13.32 9.89 3.59
C ALA A 140 -14.39 10.62 4.37
N TYR A 141 -15.07 9.89 5.23
CA TYR A 141 -16.13 10.41 6.07
C TYR A 141 -16.16 9.73 7.43
N ALA A 142 -16.23 10.53 8.50
CA ALA A 142 -16.43 10.03 9.86
C ALA A 142 -17.89 9.60 10.05
N LEU A 143 -18.14 8.30 9.97
CA LEU A 143 -19.46 7.68 10.13
C LEU A 143 -19.97 7.83 11.55
N SER A 144 -19.06 7.75 12.53
CA SER A 144 -19.31 8.00 13.96
C SER A 144 -18.03 8.56 14.60
N GLU A 145 -18.06 8.81 15.91
CA GLU A 145 -16.88 9.26 16.67
C GLU A 145 -15.70 8.27 16.62
N ARG A 146 -15.97 6.99 16.33
CA ARG A 146 -14.97 5.92 16.36
C ARG A 146 -14.79 5.22 15.01
N ILE A 147 -15.65 5.48 14.04
CA ILE A 147 -15.64 4.77 12.75
C ILE A 147 -15.52 5.78 11.63
N ALA A 148 -14.50 5.62 10.81
CA ALA A 148 -14.32 6.33 9.55
C ALA A 148 -14.39 5.35 8.38
N GLY A 149 -14.99 5.78 7.28
CA GLY A 149 -15.00 5.07 6.01
C GLY A 149 -14.38 5.93 4.92
N GLY A 150 -13.82 5.31 3.90
CA GLY A 150 -13.25 6.04 2.78
C GLY A 150 -13.30 5.24 1.49
N VAL A 151 -13.33 5.98 0.38
CA VAL A 151 -13.29 5.42 -0.97
C VAL A 151 -12.27 6.20 -1.81
N THR A 152 -11.48 5.47 -2.59
CA THR A 152 -10.60 6.02 -3.62
C THR A 152 -11.02 5.50 -4.98
N ALA A 153 -11.15 6.37 -5.96
CA ALA A 153 -11.24 5.98 -7.37
C ALA A 153 -9.93 6.36 -8.06
N ARG A 154 -9.39 5.45 -8.89
CA ARG A 154 -8.14 5.69 -9.60
C ARG A 154 -8.19 5.28 -11.05
N ILE A 155 -7.37 5.96 -11.85
CA ILE A 155 -7.06 5.63 -13.23
C ILE A 155 -5.57 5.36 -13.31
N VAL A 156 -5.18 4.27 -13.97
CA VAL A 156 -3.79 3.85 -14.15
C VAL A 156 -3.49 3.77 -15.64
N SER A 157 -2.44 4.45 -16.07
CA SER A 157 -1.89 4.37 -17.42
C SER A 157 -0.48 3.82 -17.37
N SER A 158 -0.21 2.83 -18.19
CA SER A 158 1.11 2.20 -18.29
C SER A 158 1.59 2.19 -19.74
N HIS A 159 2.89 2.44 -19.92
CA HIS A 159 3.57 2.44 -21.21
C HIS A 159 4.83 1.60 -21.10
N MET A 160 5.03 0.68 -22.02
CA MET A 160 6.20 -0.20 -22.08
C MET A 160 6.53 -0.52 -23.54
N ALA A 161 7.75 -0.19 -24.00
CA ALA A 161 8.27 -0.57 -25.32
C ALA A 161 7.30 -0.32 -26.50
N GLY A 162 6.58 0.82 -26.49
CA GLY A 162 5.60 1.16 -27.52
C GLY A 162 4.17 0.64 -27.28
N TYR A 163 3.97 -0.25 -26.33
CA TYR A 163 2.64 -0.69 -25.87
C TYR A 163 2.09 0.22 -24.80
N SER A 164 0.77 0.32 -24.70
CA SER A 164 0.11 1.09 -23.65
C SER A 164 -1.13 0.39 -23.15
N SER A 165 -1.34 0.45 -21.84
CA SER A 165 -2.57 -0.05 -21.21
C SER A 165 -3.21 1.01 -20.32
N LEU A 166 -4.50 0.84 -20.06
CA LEU A 166 -5.30 1.69 -19.18
C LEU A 166 -6.14 0.82 -18.26
N ALA A 167 -6.18 1.18 -16.99
CA ALA A 167 -7.01 0.50 -16.02
C ALA A 167 -7.74 1.50 -15.12
N VAL A 168 -8.84 1.03 -14.53
CA VAL A 168 -9.60 1.74 -13.50
C VAL A 168 -9.70 0.86 -12.26
N GLY A 169 -9.64 1.48 -11.09
CA GLY A 169 -9.70 0.76 -9.82
C GLY A 169 -10.35 1.59 -8.72
N VAL A 170 -10.84 0.89 -7.72
CA VAL A 170 -11.44 1.47 -6.51
C VAL A 170 -10.78 0.84 -5.29
N ASP A 171 -10.49 1.66 -4.27
CA ASP A 171 -10.13 1.17 -2.95
C ASP A 171 -11.26 1.53 -1.97
N LEU A 172 -11.56 0.61 -1.07
CA LEU A 172 -12.51 0.79 0.01
C LEU A 172 -11.79 0.61 1.34
N GLY A 173 -11.95 1.56 2.27
CA GLY A 173 -11.32 1.51 3.57
C GLY A 173 -12.31 1.75 4.69
N LEU A 174 -12.10 1.05 5.80
CA LEU A 174 -12.76 1.27 7.08
C LEU A 174 -11.70 1.34 8.18
N ASN A 175 -11.92 2.21 9.14
CA ASN A 175 -11.11 2.30 10.35
C ASN A 175 -12.03 2.43 11.56
N TYR A 176 -11.74 1.67 12.60
CA TYR A 176 -12.30 1.82 13.94
C TYR A 176 -11.19 2.28 14.87
N TYR A 177 -11.35 3.44 15.49
CA TYR A 177 -10.35 4.04 16.38
C TYR A 177 -10.93 4.38 17.73
N VAL A 178 -10.20 4.03 18.79
CA VAL A 178 -10.51 4.36 20.18
C VAL A 178 -9.38 5.21 20.73
N GLU A 179 -9.62 6.51 20.87
CA GLU A 179 -8.63 7.52 21.26
C GLU A 179 -8.01 7.23 22.63
N ASP A 180 -8.82 6.93 23.66
CA ASP A 180 -8.34 6.67 25.03
C ASP A 180 -7.29 5.55 25.12
N SER A 181 -7.34 4.57 24.25
CA SER A 181 -6.44 3.41 24.23
C SER A 181 -5.50 3.40 23.04
N GLU A 182 -5.62 4.39 22.14
CA GLU A 182 -4.95 4.44 20.84
C GLU A 182 -5.01 3.07 20.11
N LEU A 183 -6.20 2.42 20.20
CA LEU A 183 -6.48 1.18 19.48
C LEU A 183 -7.08 1.51 18.12
N SER A 184 -6.42 1.12 17.05
CA SER A 184 -6.92 1.22 15.69
C SER A 184 -7.08 -0.15 15.06
N ILE A 185 -8.24 -0.41 14.44
CA ILE A 185 -8.53 -1.62 13.67
C ILE A 185 -9.03 -1.19 12.30
N SER A 186 -8.42 -1.71 11.24
CA SER A 186 -8.77 -1.35 9.89
C SER A 186 -9.00 -2.55 8.99
N ALA A 187 -9.87 -2.36 8.00
CA ALA A 187 -10.08 -3.25 6.88
C ALA A 187 -10.01 -2.45 5.57
N VAL A 188 -9.25 -2.96 4.60
CA VAL A 188 -9.09 -2.30 3.30
C VAL A 188 -9.17 -3.32 2.17
N ALA A 189 -9.96 -2.99 1.15
CA ALA A 189 -9.93 -3.69 -0.14
C ALA A 189 -9.33 -2.74 -1.17
N LYS A 190 -8.14 -3.08 -1.69
CA LYS A 190 -7.36 -2.24 -2.62
C LYS A 190 -7.44 -2.76 -4.05
N ASN A 191 -7.42 -1.83 -5.00
CA ASN A 191 -7.31 -2.13 -6.42
C ASN A 191 -8.44 -3.02 -6.97
N LEU A 192 -9.68 -2.82 -6.47
CA LEU A 192 -10.88 -3.43 -7.03
C LEU A 192 -11.13 -2.84 -8.43
N GLY A 193 -10.88 -3.58 -9.49
CA GLY A 193 -11.03 -3.08 -10.84
C GLY A 193 -10.35 -3.94 -11.89
N GLY A 194 -10.08 -3.35 -13.05
CA GLY A 194 -9.48 -4.07 -14.17
C GLY A 194 -8.98 -3.13 -15.26
N GLN A 195 -8.33 -3.72 -16.25
CA GLN A 195 -7.94 -3.02 -17.47
C GLN A 195 -9.18 -2.67 -18.31
N VAL A 196 -9.19 -1.46 -18.85
CA VAL A 196 -10.13 -0.98 -19.88
C VAL A 196 -9.49 -1.06 -21.25
N LYS A 197 -8.15 -1.02 -21.29
CA LYS A 197 -7.34 -1.24 -22.49
C LYS A 197 -6.16 -2.13 -22.11
N ALA A 198 -6.04 -3.28 -22.75
CA ALA A 198 -4.89 -4.18 -22.60
C ALA A 198 -3.65 -3.64 -23.32
N TYR A 199 -2.46 -4.17 -23.02
CA TYR A 199 -1.24 -3.87 -23.77
C TYR A 199 -1.28 -4.46 -25.18
N ALA A 200 -1.82 -5.66 -25.30
CA ALA A 200 -2.06 -6.38 -26.53
C ALA A 200 -3.48 -6.98 -26.52
N ASP A 201 -3.63 -8.24 -26.87
CA ASP A 201 -4.95 -8.88 -27.01
C ASP A 201 -5.54 -9.34 -25.67
N ASP A 202 -4.70 -9.68 -24.68
CA ASP A 202 -5.11 -10.25 -23.40
C ASP A 202 -5.15 -9.21 -22.27
N PHE A 203 -6.22 -9.26 -21.47
CA PHE A 203 -6.37 -8.44 -20.27
C PHE A 203 -5.67 -9.07 -19.06
N GLU A 204 -4.83 -8.28 -18.41
CA GLU A 204 -4.16 -8.66 -17.17
C GLU A 204 -4.96 -8.22 -15.93
N ARG A 205 -4.79 -8.95 -14.84
CA ARG A 205 -5.48 -8.63 -13.59
C ARG A 205 -4.80 -7.47 -12.86
N MET A 206 -5.60 -6.64 -12.21
CA MET A 206 -5.09 -5.67 -11.24
C MET A 206 -4.60 -6.36 -9.96
N PRO A 207 -3.66 -5.74 -9.22
CA PRO A 207 -3.10 -6.30 -8.00
C PRO A 207 -4.06 -6.14 -6.81
N PHE A 208 -5.24 -6.79 -6.91
CA PHE A 208 -6.23 -6.78 -5.83
C PHE A 208 -5.64 -7.26 -4.51
N ASP A 209 -5.98 -6.57 -3.43
CA ASP A 209 -5.51 -6.91 -2.09
C ASP A 209 -6.59 -6.62 -1.04
N LEU A 210 -6.93 -7.63 -0.25
CA LEU A 210 -7.76 -7.50 0.94
C LEU A 210 -6.86 -7.55 2.17
N GLN A 211 -6.93 -6.52 3.00
CA GLN A 211 -6.06 -6.33 4.16
C GLN A 211 -6.88 -6.13 5.44
N LEU A 212 -6.36 -6.67 6.54
CA LEU A 212 -6.85 -6.40 7.91
C LEU A 212 -5.68 -5.97 8.77
N GLY A 213 -5.85 -4.94 9.57
CA GLY A 213 -4.80 -4.43 10.42
C GLY A 213 -5.28 -4.07 11.81
N ILE A 214 -4.36 -4.14 12.75
CA ILE A 214 -4.53 -3.67 14.13
C ILE A 214 -3.28 -2.94 14.57
N SER A 215 -3.46 -1.84 15.28
CA SER A 215 -2.38 -1.17 16.00
C SER A 215 -2.85 -0.72 17.37
N LYS A 216 -1.92 -0.69 18.32
CA LYS A 216 -2.21 -0.24 19.68
C LYS A 216 -0.96 0.33 20.32
N ARG A 217 -1.10 1.49 20.98
CA ARG A 217 -0.08 2.01 21.88
C ARG A 217 -0.13 1.27 23.20
N LEU A 218 1.03 0.90 23.73
CA LEU A 218 1.14 0.26 25.03
C LEU A 218 0.87 1.28 26.15
N LEU A 219 0.13 0.84 27.17
CA LEU A 219 -0.20 1.69 28.30
C LEU A 219 1.05 2.27 28.98
N ASN A 220 1.05 3.58 29.22
CA ASN A 220 2.14 4.31 29.84
C ASN A 220 3.50 4.13 29.14
N SER A 221 3.47 3.90 27.83
CA SER A 221 4.67 3.68 27.02
C SER A 221 4.60 4.49 25.73
N PRO A 222 5.74 4.99 25.21
CA PRO A 222 5.80 5.65 23.92
C PRO A 222 5.75 4.66 22.76
N ILE A 223 5.55 3.36 23.00
CA ILE A 223 5.64 2.29 22.01
C ILE A 223 4.25 1.99 21.46
N ARG A 224 4.10 2.04 20.13
CA ARG A 224 2.94 1.51 19.39
C ARG A 224 3.36 0.23 18.66
N LEU A 225 2.56 -0.81 18.79
CA LEU A 225 2.70 -2.07 18.08
C LEU A 225 1.67 -2.17 16.97
N THR A 226 2.06 -2.73 15.85
CA THR A 226 1.21 -2.89 14.67
C THR A 226 1.31 -4.30 14.10
N ALA A 227 0.21 -4.79 13.57
CA ALA A 227 0.16 -6.04 12.80
C ALA A 227 -0.85 -5.88 11.66
N THR A 228 -0.44 -6.28 10.45
CA THR A 228 -1.30 -6.21 9.25
C THR A 228 -1.24 -7.56 8.54
N LEU A 229 -2.41 -8.08 8.18
CA LEU A 229 -2.58 -9.22 7.31
C LEU A 229 -2.91 -8.71 5.90
N THR A 230 -2.17 -9.17 4.91
CA THR A 230 -2.30 -8.77 3.51
C THR A 230 -2.63 -9.95 2.62
N ARG A 231 -3.14 -9.69 1.41
CA ARG A 231 -3.48 -10.70 0.39
C ARG A 231 -4.39 -11.81 0.93
N LEU A 232 -5.40 -11.44 1.72
CA LEU A 232 -6.33 -12.37 2.37
C LEU A 232 -7.19 -13.20 1.39
N THR A 233 -7.10 -12.94 0.11
CA THR A 233 -7.76 -13.72 -0.95
C THR A 233 -6.89 -14.82 -1.54
N ASP A 234 -5.60 -14.89 -1.19
CA ASP A 234 -4.65 -15.89 -1.70
C ASP A 234 -3.94 -16.59 -0.53
N TRP A 235 -4.53 -17.69 -0.07
CA TRP A 235 -4.01 -18.51 1.03
C TRP A 235 -3.09 -19.67 0.57
N SER A 236 -2.67 -19.68 -0.69
CA SER A 236 -1.83 -20.74 -1.25
C SER A 236 -0.46 -20.87 -0.56
N GLN A 237 -0.02 -19.81 0.13
CA GLN A 237 1.36 -19.72 0.63
C GLN A 237 1.53 -19.82 2.16
N GLY A 238 0.46 -20.14 2.88
CA GLY A 238 0.49 -20.30 4.34
C GLY A 238 0.44 -18.98 5.12
N PHE A 239 -0.12 -19.02 6.34
CA PHE A 239 -0.47 -17.86 7.18
C PHE A 239 0.68 -16.86 7.39
N GLY A 240 1.89 -17.35 7.66
CA GLY A 240 3.03 -16.47 7.97
C GLY A 240 3.34 -15.45 6.86
N LYS A 241 3.09 -15.80 5.59
CA LYS A 241 3.36 -14.91 4.45
C LYS A 241 2.33 -13.79 4.27
N HIS A 242 1.26 -13.80 5.05
CA HIS A 242 0.26 -12.73 5.06
C HIS A 242 0.58 -11.64 6.09
N LEU A 243 1.52 -11.89 7.01
CA LEU A 243 1.76 -11.06 8.17
C LEU A 243 2.89 -10.04 7.92
N ALA A 244 2.61 -8.77 8.25
CA ALA A 244 3.59 -7.73 8.50
C ALA A 244 3.40 -7.23 9.92
N ILE A 245 4.50 -7.08 10.67
CA ILE A 245 4.49 -6.54 12.03
C ILE A 245 5.41 -5.35 12.13
N GLY A 246 5.12 -4.43 13.03
CA GLY A 246 5.95 -3.26 13.26
C GLY A 246 5.79 -2.71 14.65
N ALA A 247 6.75 -1.88 15.01
CA ALA A 247 6.71 -1.07 16.21
C ALA A 247 7.30 0.31 15.94
N ASP A 248 6.69 1.34 16.48
CA ASP A 248 7.27 2.67 16.54
C ASP A 248 7.36 3.17 17.98
N VAL A 249 8.33 4.04 18.19
CA VAL A 249 8.62 4.65 19.49
C VAL A 249 8.65 6.15 19.32
N SER A 250 7.71 6.86 19.93
CA SER A 250 7.69 8.32 19.99
C SER A 250 8.72 8.79 21.03
N LEU A 251 9.88 9.25 20.56
CA LEU A 251 10.96 9.74 21.42
C LEU A 251 10.67 11.16 21.95
N SER A 252 9.84 11.90 21.23
CA SER A 252 9.28 13.20 21.64
C SER A 252 7.95 13.42 20.94
N GLN A 253 7.30 14.57 21.21
CA GLN A 253 6.08 14.97 20.51
C GLN A 253 6.28 15.16 19.00
N SER A 254 7.52 15.38 18.57
CA SER A 254 7.85 15.68 17.17
C SER A 254 8.73 14.64 16.49
N PHE A 255 9.24 13.66 17.21
CA PHE A 255 10.22 12.72 16.65
C PHE A 255 9.91 11.28 17.05
N TYR A 256 9.86 10.39 16.06
CA TYR A 256 9.72 8.96 16.26
C TYR A 256 10.76 8.16 15.48
N VAL A 257 11.01 6.94 15.93
CA VAL A 257 11.72 5.89 15.20
C VAL A 257 10.83 4.67 15.08
N ALA A 258 10.96 3.95 13.98
CA ALA A 258 10.12 2.79 13.68
C ALA A 258 10.95 1.65 13.11
N ALA A 259 10.50 0.43 13.38
CA ALA A 259 11.05 -0.79 12.80
C ALA A 259 9.90 -1.78 12.49
N GLY A 260 10.07 -2.57 11.45
CA GLY A 260 9.06 -3.55 11.03
C GLY A 260 9.65 -4.73 10.31
N TYR A 261 8.85 -5.78 10.21
CA TYR A 261 9.22 -7.00 9.52
C TYR A 261 8.06 -7.53 8.68
N ASN A 262 8.32 -7.79 7.41
CA ASN A 262 7.36 -8.36 6.47
C ASN A 262 7.78 -9.79 6.13
N PHE A 263 7.00 -10.74 6.59
CA PHE A 263 7.33 -12.17 6.44
C PHE A 263 7.22 -12.63 4.97
N ARG A 264 6.30 -12.07 4.18
CA ARG A 264 6.17 -12.36 2.76
C ARG A 264 7.42 -11.89 2.01
N ARG A 265 7.78 -10.62 2.18
CA ARG A 265 8.94 -10.01 1.52
C ARG A 265 10.22 -10.77 1.86
N ALA A 266 10.41 -11.18 3.12
CA ALA A 266 11.51 -12.02 3.54
C ALA A 266 11.53 -13.38 2.82
N SER A 267 10.35 -13.97 2.58
CA SER A 267 10.21 -15.27 1.91
C SER A 267 10.42 -15.19 0.40
N GLU A 268 9.82 -14.18 -0.26
CA GLU A 268 9.90 -14.01 -1.72
C GLU A 268 11.29 -13.61 -2.20
N MET A 269 12.09 -12.96 -1.34
CA MET A 269 13.45 -12.51 -1.66
C MET A 269 14.56 -13.44 -1.12
N LYS A 270 14.22 -14.67 -0.74
CA LYS A 270 15.22 -15.67 -0.37
C LYS A 270 16.05 -16.07 -1.58
N ILE A 271 17.37 -16.00 -1.43
CA ILE A 271 18.30 -16.57 -2.38
C ILE A 271 18.80 -17.88 -1.79
N SER A 272 18.65 -18.99 -2.52
CA SER A 272 19.21 -20.31 -2.16
C SER A 272 20.51 -20.51 -2.93
N ASP A 273 21.63 -20.45 -2.24
CA ASP A 273 22.91 -21.01 -2.70
C ASP A 273 23.06 -22.42 -2.13
N GLY A 274 23.66 -23.34 -2.84
CA GLY A 274 23.68 -24.79 -2.58
C GLY A 274 23.96 -25.21 -1.12
N ASP A 275 24.52 -24.35 -0.27
CA ASP A 275 24.80 -24.59 1.15
C ASP A 275 23.86 -23.89 2.13
N GLY A 276 22.85 -23.14 1.67
CA GLY A 276 21.91 -22.45 2.56
C GLY A 276 20.94 -21.50 1.86
N SER A 277 19.96 -21.01 2.59
CA SER A 277 19.07 -19.94 2.12
C SER A 277 19.18 -18.70 3.01
N SER A 278 19.37 -17.52 2.41
CA SER A 278 19.42 -16.25 3.12
C SER A 278 18.41 -15.25 2.52
N ALA A 279 17.67 -14.59 3.38
CA ALA A 279 16.78 -13.49 2.98
C ALA A 279 17.52 -12.13 2.94
N HIS A 280 18.79 -12.08 3.30
CA HIS A 280 19.65 -10.87 3.32
C HIS A 280 18.95 -9.64 3.95
N GLY A 281 18.18 -9.85 5.02
CA GLY A 281 17.43 -8.79 5.69
C GLY A 281 16.21 -8.24 4.91
N ALA A 282 15.80 -8.91 3.83
CA ALA A 282 14.72 -8.40 2.95
C ALA A 282 13.38 -8.13 3.66
N GLY A 283 13.08 -8.84 4.75
CA GLY A 283 11.88 -8.59 5.57
C GLY A 283 11.97 -7.35 6.44
N LEU A 284 13.18 -6.90 6.80
CA LEU A 284 13.41 -5.80 7.74
C LEU A 284 13.15 -4.44 7.08
N SER A 285 12.55 -3.54 7.85
CA SER A 285 12.40 -2.11 7.53
C SER A 285 12.72 -1.28 8.76
N LEU A 286 13.27 -0.09 8.53
CA LEU A 286 13.60 0.88 9.57
C LEU A 286 13.17 2.27 9.08
N GLY A 287 12.86 3.18 10.00
CA GLY A 287 12.59 4.55 9.63
C GLY A 287 12.51 5.49 10.82
N ALA A 288 12.42 6.76 10.49
CA ALA A 288 12.28 7.84 11.46
C ALA A 288 11.46 8.97 10.84
N GLY A 289 10.80 9.76 11.67
CA GLY A 289 10.05 10.92 11.22
C GLY A 289 10.16 12.09 12.18
N LEU A 290 10.18 13.27 11.59
CA LEU A 290 10.11 14.56 12.25
C LEU A 290 8.80 15.23 11.88
N GLN A 291 7.97 15.50 12.88
CA GLN A 291 6.66 16.17 12.72
C GLN A 291 6.70 17.52 13.45
N LEU A 292 6.85 18.57 12.70
CA LEU A 292 6.69 19.94 13.17
C LEU A 292 5.25 20.40 12.89
N GLN A 293 4.84 21.55 13.45
CA GLN A 293 3.45 22.03 13.32
C GLN A 293 2.93 22.06 11.87
N ARG A 294 3.76 22.45 10.91
CA ARG A 294 3.36 22.56 9.49
C ARG A 294 4.21 21.71 8.56
N LEU A 295 5.40 21.34 8.97
CA LEU A 295 6.37 20.62 8.15
C LEU A 295 6.58 19.21 8.73
N LYS A 296 6.45 18.20 7.91
CA LYS A 296 6.66 16.80 8.28
C LYS A 296 7.67 16.18 7.32
N LEU A 297 8.65 15.52 7.86
CA LEU A 297 9.70 14.82 7.12
C LEU A 297 9.83 13.41 7.66
N HIS A 298 9.63 12.42 6.79
CA HIS A 298 9.75 11.02 7.16
C HIS A 298 10.74 10.34 6.20
N VAL A 299 11.57 9.46 6.75
CA VAL A 299 12.53 8.67 5.97
C VAL A 299 12.44 7.22 6.39
N ALA A 300 12.49 6.31 5.43
CA ALA A 300 12.53 4.88 5.70
C ALA A 300 13.53 4.17 4.80
N TYR A 301 14.02 3.07 5.32
CA TYR A 301 14.88 2.10 4.65
C TYR A 301 14.19 0.74 4.65
N GLY A 302 14.22 0.07 3.52
CA GLY A 302 13.76 -1.30 3.39
C GLY A 302 14.28 -1.92 2.11
N LYS A 303 14.14 -3.23 1.97
CA LYS A 303 14.52 -3.93 0.75
C LYS A 303 13.26 -4.41 0.03
N TYR A 304 12.94 -3.79 -1.10
CA TYR A 304 11.75 -4.08 -1.90
C TYR A 304 12.08 -4.78 -3.23
N HIS A 305 13.37 -4.94 -3.53
CA HIS A 305 13.88 -5.71 -4.66
C HIS A 305 15.11 -6.52 -4.25
N VAL A 306 15.32 -7.69 -4.89
CA VAL A 306 16.41 -8.63 -4.51
C VAL A 306 17.78 -8.01 -4.64
N SER A 307 18.00 -7.19 -5.70
CA SER A 307 19.31 -6.61 -6.03
C SER A 307 19.63 -5.31 -5.29
N SER A 308 18.65 -4.63 -4.70
CA SER A 308 18.84 -3.27 -4.17
C SER A 308 18.03 -2.99 -2.91
N SER A 309 18.56 -2.08 -2.10
CA SER A 309 17.82 -1.47 -0.98
C SER A 309 17.11 -0.21 -1.45
N SER A 310 16.01 0.09 -0.80
CA SER A 310 15.18 1.25 -1.11
C SER A 310 15.22 2.26 0.03
N ILE A 311 15.27 3.53 -0.34
CA ILE A 311 15.11 4.66 0.57
C ILE A 311 13.84 5.40 0.17
N LEU A 312 12.96 5.62 1.14
CA LEU A 312 11.75 6.43 0.97
C LEU A 312 11.92 7.74 1.74
N VAL A 313 11.51 8.83 1.10
CA VAL A 313 11.47 10.15 1.71
C VAL A 313 10.10 10.76 1.46
N ASN A 314 9.46 11.23 2.52
CA ASN A 314 8.21 11.98 2.43
C ASN A 314 8.42 13.37 3.02
N LEU A 315 7.92 14.37 2.32
CA LEU A 315 7.88 15.76 2.75
C LEU A 315 6.43 16.23 2.66
N ALA A 316 5.85 16.69 3.78
CA ALA A 316 4.52 17.25 3.79
C ALA A 316 4.50 18.63 4.42
N TYR A 317 3.60 19.48 3.92
CA TYR A 317 3.41 20.83 4.40
C TYR A 317 1.92 21.16 4.49
N SER A 318 1.48 21.64 5.67
CA SER A 318 0.12 22.12 5.92
C SER A 318 0.08 23.65 5.78
N LEU A 319 -0.78 24.13 4.86
CA LEU A 319 -0.89 25.55 4.47
C LEU A 319 -1.62 26.41 5.52
#